data_c366b429466440da13cbd418ddc41a7c
#
_entry.id   c366b429466440da13cbd418ddc41a7c
#
_cell.length_a   1.000
_cell.length_b   1.000
_cell.length_c   1.000
_cell.angle_alpha   90.00
_cell.angle_beta   90.00
_cell.angle_gamma   90.00
#
_symmetry.space_group_name_H-M   'P 1'
#
loop_
_entity.id
_entity.type
_entity.pdbx_description
1 polymer ?
#
loop_
_entity_poly.entity_id
_entity_poly.type
_entity_poly.pdbx_seq_one_letter_code
_entity_poly.pdbx_strand_id
1 'polypeptide(L)'
;MRNTLFGILFLFILPLQAHQKLPYLQKQGSTTQLMVDGKPFLVIGGELGNCYAASIEDIERIFPKLQRMGLNTVLVPAYWDLTEPQEGKFDFTLTDKVIQQARANDLKVVFLWFGAWKNSMSCYAPIWFKEDYKKYPRAYTKAGKPLEIASSFSENV
;
A
#
# COMPACT_ATOMS: atom_id res chain seq x y z
N MET A 1 -6.94 -70.19 -2.71
CA MET A 1 -6.14 -69.01 -2.85
C MET A 1 -7.11 -67.84 -3.14
N ARG A 2 -7.33 -66.97 -2.15
CA ARG A 2 -8.33 -65.88 -2.23
C ARG A 2 -7.59 -64.55 -2.32
N ASN A 3 -7.57 -63.93 -3.50
CA ASN A 3 -6.93 -62.64 -3.76
C ASN A 3 -7.83 -61.54 -3.23
N THR A 4 -7.38 -60.84 -2.19
CA THR A 4 -8.02 -59.63 -1.66
C THR A 4 -7.42 -58.41 -2.39
N LEU A 5 -8.23 -57.79 -3.24
CA LEU A 5 -7.86 -56.54 -3.94
C LEU A 5 -8.06 -55.38 -2.95
N PHE A 6 -6.97 -54.77 -2.50
CA PHE A 6 -7.01 -53.50 -1.74
C PHE A 6 -7.12 -52.35 -2.71
N GLY A 7 -8.31 -51.77 -2.81
CA GLY A 7 -8.52 -50.53 -3.55
C GLY A 7 -8.05 -49.31 -2.73
N ILE A 8 -7.01 -48.65 -3.20
CA ILE A 8 -6.54 -47.37 -2.63
C ILE A 8 -7.45 -46.24 -3.15
N LEU A 9 -8.30 -45.73 -2.27
CA LEU A 9 -9.14 -44.55 -2.54
C LEU A 9 -8.28 -43.30 -2.42
N PHE A 10 -7.88 -42.72 -3.54
CA PHE A 10 -7.23 -41.39 -3.60
C PHE A 10 -8.28 -40.30 -3.36
N LEU A 11 -8.34 -39.74 -2.15
CA LEU A 11 -9.10 -38.53 -1.86
C LEU A 11 -8.36 -37.33 -2.46
N PHE A 12 -8.83 -36.81 -3.60
CA PHE A 12 -8.41 -35.52 -4.15
C PHE A 12 -8.98 -34.41 -3.25
N ILE A 13 -8.14 -33.87 -2.36
CA ILE A 13 -8.43 -32.64 -1.64
C ILE A 13 -8.19 -31.49 -2.61
N LEU A 14 -9.25 -31.04 -3.30
CA LEU A 14 -9.21 -29.79 -4.05
C LEU A 14 -9.03 -28.65 -3.05
N PRO A 15 -8.00 -27.79 -3.21
CA PRO A 15 -7.90 -26.61 -2.36
C PRO A 15 -9.11 -25.72 -2.65
N LEU A 16 -9.98 -25.55 -1.64
CA LEU A 16 -11.03 -24.55 -1.65
C LEU A 16 -10.33 -23.19 -1.64
N GLN A 17 -10.08 -22.61 -2.81
CA GLN A 17 -9.68 -21.20 -2.90
C GLN A 17 -10.87 -20.37 -2.40
N ALA A 18 -10.83 -19.99 -1.14
CA ALA A 18 -11.73 -19.00 -0.60
C ALA A 18 -11.55 -17.72 -1.43
N HIS A 19 -12.50 -17.42 -2.28
CA HIS A 19 -12.52 -16.19 -3.07
C HIS A 19 -12.65 -15.05 -2.07
N GLN A 20 -11.52 -14.42 -1.74
CA GLN A 20 -11.47 -13.31 -0.79
C GLN A 20 -12.26 -12.16 -1.41
N LYS A 21 -13.42 -11.86 -0.83
CA LYS A 21 -14.26 -10.76 -1.31
C LYS A 21 -13.51 -9.45 -1.06
N LEU A 22 -13.42 -8.61 -2.08
CA LEU A 22 -12.88 -7.25 -1.93
C LEU A 22 -13.68 -6.50 -0.86
N PRO A 23 -13.03 -5.60 -0.11
CA PRO A 23 -13.73 -4.70 0.80
C PRO A 23 -14.78 -3.88 0.05
N TYR A 24 -15.95 -3.68 0.66
CA TYR A 24 -17.06 -2.92 0.06
C TYR A 24 -17.84 -2.18 1.13
N LEU A 25 -18.59 -1.17 0.70
CA LEU A 25 -19.52 -0.44 1.56
C LEU A 25 -20.91 -1.06 1.46
N GLN A 26 -21.54 -1.35 2.60
CA GLN A 26 -22.89 -1.89 2.69
C GLN A 26 -23.77 -0.92 3.46
N LYS A 27 -24.90 -0.54 2.84
CA LYS A 27 -25.94 0.24 3.50
C LYS A 27 -26.72 -0.66 4.47
N GLN A 28 -26.88 -0.19 5.72
CA GLN A 28 -27.64 -0.89 6.75
C GLN A 28 -28.52 0.12 7.50
N GLY A 29 -29.80 0.16 7.12
CA GLY A 29 -30.73 1.19 7.61
C GLY A 29 -30.28 2.59 7.21
N SER A 30 -30.07 3.47 8.19
CA SER A 30 -29.59 4.85 7.99
C SER A 30 -28.06 4.98 7.93
N THR A 31 -27.30 3.90 8.17
CA THR A 31 -25.83 3.90 8.21
C THR A 31 -25.24 3.15 7.03
N THR A 32 -23.94 3.41 6.77
CA THR A 32 -23.15 2.66 5.79
C THR A 32 -21.95 2.07 6.53
N GLN A 33 -21.72 0.78 6.39
CA GLN A 33 -20.63 0.05 7.04
C GLN A 33 -19.61 -0.43 6.03
N LEU A 34 -18.32 -0.37 6.41
CA LEU A 34 -17.24 -1.04 5.67
C LEU A 34 -17.32 -2.54 5.97
N MET A 35 -17.37 -3.33 4.91
CA MET A 35 -17.34 -4.79 4.97
C MET A 35 -15.96 -5.29 4.53
N VAL A 36 -15.30 -6.10 5.37
CA VAL A 36 -14.04 -6.77 5.07
C VAL A 36 -14.24 -8.26 5.31
N ASP A 37 -13.86 -9.08 4.35
CA ASP A 37 -14.09 -10.54 4.39
C ASP A 37 -15.56 -10.93 4.69
N GLY A 38 -16.50 -10.09 4.23
CA GLY A 38 -17.95 -10.28 4.40
C GLY A 38 -18.49 -9.95 5.79
N LYS A 39 -17.71 -9.32 6.66
CA LYS A 39 -18.10 -8.91 8.03
C LYS A 39 -17.97 -7.39 8.19
N PRO A 40 -18.82 -6.75 9.02
CA PRO A 40 -18.63 -5.36 9.41
C PRO A 40 -17.24 -5.15 10.02
N PHE A 41 -16.53 -4.14 9.53
CA PHE A 41 -15.17 -3.85 9.95
C PHE A 41 -15.06 -2.41 10.48
N LEU A 42 -14.75 -2.28 11.77
CA LEU A 42 -14.43 -1.01 12.38
C LEU A 42 -12.93 -0.77 12.27
N VAL A 43 -12.54 0.29 11.55
CA VAL A 43 -11.13 0.69 11.45
C VAL A 43 -10.66 1.26 12.78
N ILE A 44 -9.69 0.60 13.41
CA ILE A 44 -8.89 1.11 14.53
C ILE A 44 -7.47 1.25 13.98
N GLY A 45 -7.15 2.43 13.46
CA GLY A 45 -5.96 2.61 12.65
C GLY A 45 -5.11 3.79 13.08
N GLY A 46 -3.92 3.84 12.53
CA GLY A 46 -2.99 4.95 12.66
C GLY A 46 -2.22 5.17 11.37
N GLU A 47 -1.80 6.40 11.14
CA GLU A 47 -0.93 6.76 10.02
C GLU A 47 0.53 6.74 10.47
N LEU A 48 1.39 6.09 9.69
CA LEU A 48 2.84 6.17 9.91
C LEU A 48 3.35 7.55 9.49
N GLY A 49 4.32 8.06 10.23
CA GLY A 49 5.04 9.26 9.84
C GLY A 49 5.76 9.09 8.48
N ASN A 50 6.02 10.21 7.82
CA ASN A 50 6.46 10.27 6.43
C ASN A 50 7.69 9.42 6.07
N CYS A 51 8.54 9.05 7.03
CA CYS A 51 9.79 8.31 6.78
C CYS A 51 9.78 6.88 7.32
N TYR A 52 8.70 6.44 7.98
CA TYR A 52 8.72 5.18 8.74
C TYR A 52 8.47 3.89 7.93
N ALA A 53 8.33 4.00 6.62
CA ALA A 53 8.23 2.84 5.73
C ALA A 53 9.25 2.92 4.58
N ALA A 54 10.34 3.68 4.76
CA ALA A 54 11.37 3.89 3.75
C ALA A 54 12.49 2.84 3.80
N SER A 55 12.50 1.96 4.80
CA SER A 55 13.45 0.84 4.91
C SER A 55 12.78 -0.43 5.40
N ILE A 56 13.37 -1.58 5.06
CA ILE A 56 12.90 -2.90 5.51
C ILE A 56 12.99 -3.00 7.04
N GLU A 57 14.08 -2.51 7.62
CA GLU A 57 14.34 -2.54 9.06
C GLU A 57 13.27 -1.78 9.84
N ASP A 58 12.85 -0.62 9.35
CA ASP A 58 11.78 0.16 9.98
C ASP A 58 10.44 -0.56 9.91
N ILE A 59 10.10 -1.12 8.76
CA ILE A 59 8.86 -1.89 8.57
C ILE A 59 8.81 -3.07 9.57
N GLU A 60 9.89 -3.87 9.64
CA GLU A 60 9.99 -5.03 10.55
C GLU A 60 9.90 -4.63 12.03
N ARG A 61 10.48 -3.49 12.39
CA ARG A 61 10.49 -2.97 13.75
C ARG A 61 9.16 -2.39 14.20
N ILE A 62 8.41 -1.76 13.28
CA ILE A 62 7.22 -0.97 13.63
C ILE A 62 5.97 -1.83 13.65
N PHE A 63 5.75 -2.69 12.68
CA PHE A 63 4.50 -3.42 12.52
C PHE A 63 4.10 -4.27 13.75
N PRO A 64 5.02 -5.02 14.40
CA PRO A 64 4.68 -5.73 15.64
C PRO A 64 4.25 -4.80 16.79
N LYS A 65 4.70 -3.53 16.79
CA LYS A 65 4.29 -2.56 17.81
C LYS A 65 2.86 -2.09 17.56
N LEU A 66 2.50 -1.83 16.31
CA LEU A 66 1.14 -1.42 15.94
C LEU A 66 0.11 -2.48 16.34
N GLN A 67 0.41 -3.75 16.06
CA GLN A 67 -0.43 -4.87 16.48
C GLN A 67 -0.59 -4.93 18.02
N ARG A 68 0.51 -4.78 18.78
CA ARG A 68 0.45 -4.75 20.26
C ARG A 68 -0.31 -3.55 20.83
N MET A 69 -0.41 -2.45 20.08
CA MET A 69 -1.25 -1.29 20.42
C MET A 69 -2.74 -1.53 20.17
N GLY A 70 -3.11 -2.68 19.62
CA GLY A 70 -4.49 -3.03 19.31
C GLY A 70 -5.02 -2.43 18.03
N LEU A 71 -4.15 -1.94 17.14
CA LEU A 71 -4.56 -1.48 15.82
C LEU A 71 -4.90 -2.68 14.93
N ASN A 72 -5.87 -2.49 14.03
CA ASN A 72 -6.22 -3.45 13.00
C ASN A 72 -5.96 -2.92 11.57
N THR A 73 -5.59 -1.65 11.46
CA THR A 73 -5.34 -0.98 10.19
C THR A 73 -4.18 -0.01 10.34
N VAL A 74 -3.36 0.09 9.29
CA VAL A 74 -2.28 1.07 9.21
C VAL A 74 -2.29 1.76 7.85
N LEU A 75 -2.15 3.10 7.87
CA LEU A 75 -1.92 3.92 6.68
C LEU A 75 -0.41 4.06 6.51
N VAL A 76 0.10 3.64 5.35
CA VAL A 76 1.54 3.49 5.10
C VAL A 76 1.94 4.28 3.86
N PRO A 77 2.97 5.14 3.95
CA PRO A 77 3.53 5.80 2.77
C PRO A 77 4.06 4.79 1.75
N ALA A 78 3.75 5.03 0.48
CA ALA A 78 4.40 4.41 -0.66
C ALA A 78 5.08 5.53 -1.47
N TYR A 79 6.39 5.46 -1.59
CA TYR A 79 7.22 6.55 -2.11
C TYR A 79 7.50 6.34 -3.59
N TRP A 80 7.21 7.33 -4.42
CA TRP A 80 7.41 7.23 -5.86
C TRP A 80 8.88 7.04 -6.23
N ASP A 81 9.78 7.81 -5.62
CA ASP A 81 11.22 7.74 -5.87
C ASP A 81 11.86 6.38 -5.52
N LEU A 82 11.28 5.67 -4.54
CA LEU A 82 11.70 4.30 -4.19
C LEU A 82 10.99 3.24 -5.03
N THR A 83 9.76 3.53 -5.49
CA THR A 83 8.98 2.60 -6.31
C THR A 83 9.36 2.64 -7.79
N GLU A 84 9.75 3.82 -8.31
CA GLU A 84 10.16 4.01 -9.70
C GLU A 84 11.47 4.82 -9.76
N PRO A 85 12.60 4.26 -9.32
CA PRO A 85 13.89 4.96 -9.24
C PRO A 85 14.44 5.36 -10.62
N GLN A 86 14.01 4.70 -11.68
CA GLN A 86 14.28 5.03 -13.08
C GLN A 86 12.96 4.99 -13.86
N GLU A 87 12.77 5.91 -14.82
CA GLU A 87 11.55 5.99 -15.61
C GLU A 87 11.19 4.64 -16.25
N GLY A 88 9.97 4.15 -15.96
CA GLY A 88 9.46 2.87 -16.44
C GLY A 88 10.04 1.64 -15.76
N LYS A 89 10.91 1.78 -14.72
CA LYS A 89 11.45 0.64 -13.98
C LYS A 89 10.96 0.66 -12.54
N PHE A 90 10.13 -0.31 -12.21
CA PHE A 90 9.46 -0.39 -10.92
C PHE A 90 10.15 -1.37 -9.97
N ASP A 91 10.30 -0.95 -8.71
CA ASP A 91 10.75 -1.77 -7.60
C ASP A 91 9.69 -1.77 -6.49
N PHE A 92 9.02 -2.89 -6.30
CA PHE A 92 7.98 -3.07 -5.28
C PHE A 92 8.49 -3.73 -3.99
N THR A 93 9.81 -3.87 -3.82
CA THR A 93 10.41 -4.58 -2.68
C THR A 93 9.90 -4.06 -1.33
N LEU A 94 9.86 -2.74 -1.12
CA LEU A 94 9.35 -2.15 0.11
C LEU A 94 7.83 -2.34 0.26
N THR A 95 7.07 -2.17 -0.82
CA THR A 95 5.62 -2.35 -0.83
C THR A 95 5.25 -3.80 -0.50
N ASP A 96 5.93 -4.76 -1.11
CA ASP A 96 5.74 -6.19 -0.82
C ASP A 96 6.10 -6.52 0.63
N LYS A 97 7.17 -5.93 1.16
CA LYS A 97 7.54 -6.11 2.56
C LYS A 97 6.49 -5.55 3.52
N VAL A 98 5.91 -4.38 3.21
CA VAL A 98 4.79 -3.82 3.97
C VAL A 98 3.61 -4.80 4.00
N ILE A 99 3.23 -5.35 2.85
CA ILE A 99 2.12 -6.32 2.75
C ILE A 99 2.42 -7.58 3.56
N GLN A 100 3.65 -8.11 3.46
CA GLN A 100 4.08 -9.29 4.22
C GLN A 100 4.01 -9.05 5.73
N GLN A 101 4.54 -7.92 6.21
CA GLN A 101 4.54 -7.59 7.63
C GLN A 101 3.13 -7.27 8.14
N ALA A 102 2.28 -6.64 7.35
CA ALA A 102 0.89 -6.43 7.70
C ALA A 102 0.16 -7.75 7.91
N ARG A 103 0.31 -8.70 6.98
CA ARG A 103 -0.28 -10.05 7.09
C ARG A 103 0.24 -10.80 8.31
N ALA A 104 1.55 -10.74 8.58
CA ALA A 104 2.17 -11.41 9.74
C ALA A 104 1.72 -10.82 11.09
N ASN A 105 1.22 -9.59 11.11
CA ASN A 105 0.76 -8.87 12.31
C ASN A 105 -0.75 -8.61 12.31
N ASP A 106 -1.51 -9.27 11.44
CA ASP A 106 -2.99 -9.17 11.37
C ASP A 106 -3.52 -7.75 11.14
N LEU A 107 -2.76 -6.94 10.39
CA LEU A 107 -3.09 -5.57 10.05
C LEU A 107 -3.61 -5.48 8.60
N LYS A 108 -4.62 -4.64 8.39
CA LYS A 108 -5.00 -4.18 7.05
C LYS A 108 -4.18 -2.94 6.69
N VAL A 109 -3.88 -2.78 5.40
CA VAL A 109 -3.05 -1.66 4.91
C VAL A 109 -3.87 -0.74 4.02
N VAL A 110 -3.67 0.55 4.20
CA VAL A 110 -4.07 1.59 3.26
C VAL A 110 -2.78 2.29 2.80
N PHE A 111 -2.43 2.15 1.53
CA PHE A 111 -1.29 2.85 0.98
C PHE A 111 -1.61 4.32 0.72
N LEU A 112 -0.71 5.19 1.15
CA LEU A 112 -0.71 6.61 0.84
C LEU A 112 0.37 6.87 -0.20
N TRP A 113 -0.03 7.18 -1.43
CA TRP A 113 0.91 7.48 -2.50
C TRP A 113 1.59 8.83 -2.27
N PHE A 114 2.91 8.79 -2.05
CA PHE A 114 3.75 9.97 -1.93
C PHE A 114 4.45 10.20 -3.27
N GLY A 115 3.84 11.04 -4.10
CA GLY A 115 4.27 11.30 -5.46
C GLY A 115 4.91 12.69 -5.62
N ALA A 116 4.46 13.42 -6.62
CA ALA A 116 5.01 14.72 -6.99
C ALA A 116 4.81 15.80 -5.91
N TRP A 117 3.81 15.61 -5.04
CA TRP A 117 3.49 16.59 -4.01
C TRP A 117 2.93 15.92 -2.74
N LYS A 118 3.54 16.22 -1.59
CA LYS A 118 3.04 15.84 -0.27
C LYS A 118 3.34 17.00 0.71
N ASN A 119 2.36 17.38 1.54
CA ASN A 119 2.50 18.43 2.57
C ASN A 119 3.05 19.76 2.02
N SER A 120 2.52 20.21 0.90
CA SER A 120 2.81 21.46 0.17
C SER A 120 4.26 21.67 -0.32
N MET A 121 5.27 21.14 0.35
CA MET A 121 6.68 21.35 0.00
C MET A 121 7.47 20.07 -0.23
N SER A 122 7.02 18.94 0.33
CA SER A 122 7.71 17.66 0.21
C SER A 122 7.44 17.03 -1.15
N CYS A 123 8.49 16.67 -1.88
CA CYS A 123 8.42 16.03 -3.18
C CYS A 123 9.12 14.68 -3.10
N TYR A 124 8.35 13.63 -3.30
CA TYR A 124 8.82 12.23 -3.36
C TYR A 124 8.93 11.72 -4.80
N ALA A 125 8.89 12.62 -5.78
CA ALA A 125 9.16 12.29 -7.16
C ALA A 125 10.62 11.89 -7.35
N PRO A 126 10.92 10.92 -8.21
CA PRO A 126 12.28 10.48 -8.49
C PRO A 126 13.12 11.55 -9.17
N ILE A 127 14.45 11.37 -9.15
CA ILE A 127 15.39 12.36 -9.66
C ILE A 127 15.21 12.61 -11.17
N TRP A 128 14.95 11.57 -11.95
CA TRP A 128 14.71 11.67 -13.39
C TRP A 128 13.50 12.58 -13.72
N PHE A 129 12.49 12.60 -12.85
CA PHE A 129 11.33 13.49 -12.98
C PHE A 129 11.70 14.93 -12.57
N LYS A 130 12.45 15.10 -11.47
CA LYS A 130 12.81 16.41 -10.91
C LYS A 130 13.76 17.20 -11.82
N GLU A 131 14.60 16.53 -12.61
CA GLU A 131 15.61 17.17 -13.46
C GLU A 131 15.08 17.56 -14.85
N ASP A 132 14.03 16.91 -15.34
CA ASP A 132 13.44 17.23 -16.65
C ASP A 132 12.36 18.33 -16.55
N TYR A 133 12.79 19.57 -16.35
CA TYR A 133 11.89 20.73 -16.25
C TYR A 133 11.15 21.07 -17.54
N LYS A 134 11.55 20.52 -18.68
CA LYS A 134 10.85 20.72 -19.95
C LYS A 134 9.61 19.84 -20.02
N LYS A 135 9.76 18.59 -19.62
CA LYS A 135 8.67 17.63 -19.59
C LYS A 135 7.78 17.80 -18.35
N TYR A 136 8.38 18.14 -17.20
CA TYR A 136 7.73 18.27 -15.90
C TYR A 136 7.98 19.65 -15.30
N PRO A 137 7.28 20.69 -15.77
CA PRO A 137 7.54 22.07 -15.34
C PRO A 137 7.26 22.26 -13.86
N ARG A 138 8.09 23.06 -13.21
CA ARG A 138 7.92 23.42 -11.79
C ARG A 138 6.74 24.35 -11.57
N ALA A 139 6.21 24.31 -10.35
CA ALA A 139 5.33 25.36 -9.86
C ALA A 139 6.14 26.64 -9.57
N TYR A 140 5.50 27.79 -9.70
CA TYR A 140 6.11 29.09 -9.45
C TYR A 140 5.30 29.88 -8.41
N THR A 141 6.00 30.64 -7.60
CA THR A 141 5.36 31.66 -6.75
C THR A 141 4.77 32.78 -7.59
N LYS A 142 3.89 33.60 -7.01
CA LYS A 142 3.36 34.81 -7.67
C LYS A 142 4.48 35.78 -8.14
N ALA A 143 5.63 35.75 -7.47
CA ALA A 143 6.80 36.59 -7.84
C ALA A 143 7.69 35.91 -8.91
N GLY A 144 7.28 34.80 -9.52
CA GLY A 144 8.04 34.12 -10.56
C GLY A 144 9.20 33.28 -10.06
N LYS A 145 9.29 33.00 -8.73
CA LYS A 145 10.33 32.16 -8.17
C LYS A 145 9.91 30.68 -8.29
N PRO A 146 10.74 29.80 -8.89
CA PRO A 146 10.44 28.37 -8.99
C PRO A 146 10.43 27.71 -7.60
N LEU A 147 9.52 26.77 -7.41
CA LEU A 147 9.43 25.88 -6.25
C LEU A 147 10.07 24.53 -6.57
N GLU A 148 10.36 23.75 -5.53
CA GLU A 148 10.93 22.37 -5.65
C GLU A 148 9.89 21.33 -6.15
N ILE A 149 8.64 21.70 -6.28
CA ILE A 149 7.54 20.85 -6.69
C ILE A 149 7.18 21.07 -8.16
N ALA A 150 6.72 20.02 -8.82
CA ALA A 150 6.16 20.13 -10.15
C ALA A 150 4.80 20.84 -10.14
N SER A 151 4.45 21.47 -11.25
CA SER A 151 3.15 22.13 -11.42
C SER A 151 2.04 21.10 -11.58
N SER A 152 1.08 21.10 -10.66
CA SER A 152 -0.14 20.27 -10.77
C SER A 152 -1.07 20.69 -11.92
N PHE A 153 -0.76 21.79 -12.61
CA PHE A 153 -1.47 22.25 -13.81
C PHE A 153 -0.83 21.79 -15.11
N SER A 154 0.27 21.04 -15.04
CA SER A 154 0.91 20.43 -16.21
C SER A 154 0.21 19.14 -16.58
N GLU A 155 -0.01 18.92 -17.89
CA GLU A 155 -0.58 17.66 -18.40
C GLU A 155 0.34 16.44 -18.21
N ASN A 156 1.61 16.67 -17.89
CA ASN A 156 2.63 15.64 -17.69
C ASN A 156 2.87 15.30 -16.20
N VAL A 157 2.11 15.85 -15.26
CA VAL A 157 2.31 15.66 -13.81
C VAL A 157 1.13 14.98 -13.15
#